data_91d529e7885d13778497dc2b8aad1569
#
_entry.id   91d529e7885d13778497dc2b8aad1569
#
_cell.length_a   1.000
_cell.length_b   1.000
_cell.length_c   1.000
_cell.angle_alpha   90.00
_cell.angle_beta   90.00
_cell.angle_gamma   90.00
#
_symmetry.space_group_name_H-M   'P 1'
#
loop_
_entity.id
_entity.type
_entity.pdbx_description
1 polymer ?
#
loop_
_entity_poly.entity_id
_entity_poly.type
_entity_poly.pdbx_seq_one_letter_code
_entity_poly.pdbx_strand_id
1 'polypeptide(L)'
;MQYVHLGRSGVKVSRLCLGTMNFGPETNEADSFAIMDRALELGLNFFDTANVYGWKTGEGWTEQIVGRWFAQGGGRREKVVLATKVFGRMGK
;
A
#
# COMPACT_ATOMS: atom_id res chain seq x y z
N MET A 1 13.17 13.48 0.00
CA MET A 1 12.49 12.60 -1.00
C MET A 1 12.19 13.40 -2.25
N GLN A 2 12.49 12.83 -3.39
CA GLN A 2 12.19 13.46 -4.68
C GLN A 2 10.83 12.97 -5.18
N TYR A 3 10.09 13.86 -5.84
CA TYR A 3 8.76 13.57 -6.39
C TYR A 3 8.76 13.83 -7.89
N VAL A 4 7.95 13.04 -8.60
CA VAL A 4 7.75 13.18 -10.04
C VAL A 4 6.26 13.07 -10.35
N HIS A 5 5.84 13.58 -11.49
CA HIS A 5 4.46 13.38 -11.93
C HIS A 5 4.28 11.94 -12.41
N LEU A 6 3.14 11.35 -12.05
CA LEU A 6 2.79 10.01 -12.52
C LEU A 6 2.32 10.13 -13.98
N GLY A 7 3.24 9.88 -14.91
CA GLY A 7 2.99 10.05 -16.32
C GLY A 7 2.63 11.48 -16.66
N ARG A 8 1.54 11.66 -17.40
CA ARG A 8 1.03 12.98 -17.79
C ARG A 8 -0.10 13.47 -16.90
N SER A 9 -0.32 12.80 -15.78
CA SER A 9 -1.35 13.20 -14.82
C SER A 9 -0.84 14.34 -13.96
N GLY A 10 -1.76 15.01 -13.25
CA GLY A 10 -1.39 16.01 -12.26
C GLY A 10 -0.96 15.43 -10.92
N VAL A 11 -0.90 14.11 -10.81
CA VAL A 11 -0.57 13.43 -9.55
C VAL A 11 0.94 13.37 -9.36
N LYS A 12 1.40 13.87 -8.22
CA LYS A 12 2.82 13.79 -7.85
C LYS A 12 3.04 12.63 -6.90
N VAL A 13 4.01 11.79 -7.23
CA VAL A 13 4.36 10.63 -6.41
C VAL A 13 5.85 10.67 -6.08
N SER A 14 6.20 10.06 -4.95
CA SER A 14 7.60 9.86 -4.61
C SER A 14 8.26 8.94 -5.64
N ARG A 15 9.55 9.15 -5.88
CA ARG A 15 10.28 8.31 -6.83
C ARG A 15 10.39 6.86 -6.35
N LEU A 16 10.34 6.66 -5.03
CA LEU A 16 10.29 5.33 -4.43
C LEU A 16 8.84 4.98 -4.14
N CYS A 17 8.49 3.74 -4.41
CA CYS A 17 7.16 3.19 -4.16
C CYS A 17 7.26 2.10 -3.11
N LEU A 18 6.34 2.08 -2.16
CA LEU A 18 6.25 1.00 -1.18
C LEU A 18 5.41 -0.13 -1.74
N GLY A 19 6.03 -1.28 -1.98
CA GLY A 19 5.29 -2.49 -2.33
C GLY A 19 4.75 -3.16 -1.07
N THR A 20 3.54 -3.72 -1.15
CA THR A 20 2.87 -4.28 0.02
C THR A 20 2.62 -5.79 -0.08
N MET A 21 3.15 -6.45 -1.10
CA MET A 21 2.88 -7.87 -1.36
C MET A 21 3.19 -8.77 -0.18
N ASN A 22 4.17 -8.40 0.65
CA ASN A 22 4.59 -9.22 1.79
C ASN A 22 3.73 -9.00 3.03
N PHE A 23 2.85 -8.01 3.04
CA PHE A 23 2.00 -7.73 4.21
C PHE A 23 0.94 -8.81 4.33
N GLY A 24 0.97 -9.52 5.44
CA GLY A 24 0.12 -10.66 5.71
C GLY A 24 0.88 -11.98 5.63
N PRO A 25 1.32 -12.40 4.42
CA PRO A 25 2.00 -13.70 4.31
C PRO A 25 3.33 -13.79 5.05
N GLU A 26 4.13 -12.74 5.01
CA GLU A 26 5.48 -12.74 5.58
C GLU A 26 5.66 -11.71 6.69
N THR A 27 4.91 -10.61 6.64
CA THR A 27 5.00 -9.51 7.59
C THR A 27 3.64 -9.38 8.30
N ASN A 28 3.63 -9.45 9.62
CA ASN A 28 2.38 -9.35 10.36
C ASN A 28 1.80 -7.92 10.28
N GLU A 29 0.56 -7.77 10.76
CA GLU A 29 -0.15 -6.50 10.62
C GLU A 29 0.55 -5.37 11.39
N ALA A 30 1.01 -5.64 12.61
CA ALA A 30 1.68 -4.60 13.43
C ALA A 30 2.94 -4.09 12.75
N ASP A 31 3.75 -5.00 12.20
CA ASP A 31 4.96 -4.63 11.48
C ASP A 31 4.64 -3.93 10.16
N SER A 32 3.58 -4.37 9.48
CA SER A 32 3.12 -3.70 8.26
C SER A 32 2.72 -2.25 8.54
N PHE A 33 2.00 -2.02 9.63
CA PHE A 33 1.63 -0.67 10.06
C PHE A 33 2.87 0.19 10.34
N ALA A 34 3.86 -0.37 11.03
CA ALA A 34 5.09 0.35 11.34
C ALA A 34 5.85 0.72 10.06
N ILE A 35 5.87 -0.18 9.08
CA ILE A 35 6.53 0.09 7.79
C ILE A 35 5.82 1.23 7.05
N MET A 36 4.49 1.19 7.01
CA MET A 36 3.73 2.25 6.33
C MET A 36 3.88 3.60 7.04
N ASP A 37 3.85 3.60 8.37
CA ASP A 37 4.09 4.82 9.15
C ASP A 37 5.47 5.40 8.84
N ARG A 38 6.49 4.55 8.83
CA ARG A 38 7.84 4.98 8.54
C ARG A 38 7.98 5.50 7.11
N ALA A 39 7.30 4.86 6.16
CA ALA A 39 7.31 5.32 4.78
C ALA A 39 6.78 6.75 4.68
N LEU A 40 5.67 7.06 5.35
CA LEU A 40 5.13 8.42 5.37
C LEU A 40 6.11 9.40 6.01
N GLU A 41 6.74 9.02 7.11
CA GLU A 41 7.74 9.88 7.77
C GLU A 41 8.89 10.22 6.83
N LEU A 42 9.30 9.27 5.98
CA LEU A 42 10.36 9.47 5.01
C LEU A 42 9.91 10.20 3.74
N GLY A 43 8.63 10.50 3.64
CA GLY A 43 8.09 11.22 2.49
C GLY A 43 7.61 10.36 1.33
N LEU A 44 7.58 9.03 1.49
CA LEU A 44 6.97 8.16 0.48
C LEU A 44 5.46 8.34 0.51
N ASN A 45 4.90 8.67 -0.64
CA ASN A 45 3.45 8.85 -0.77
C ASN A 45 2.84 7.91 -1.82
N PHE A 46 3.59 6.93 -2.30
CA PHE A 46 3.16 6.03 -3.37
C PHE A 46 3.26 4.59 -2.88
N PHE A 47 2.11 3.93 -2.76
CA PHE A 47 2.01 2.55 -2.29
C PHE A 47 1.38 1.71 -3.37
N ASP A 48 1.87 0.48 -3.55
CA ASP A 48 1.37 -0.46 -4.54
C ASP A 48 0.85 -1.72 -3.86
N THR A 49 -0.36 -2.12 -4.21
CA THR A 49 -1.00 -3.33 -3.70
C THR A 49 -1.73 -4.05 -4.83
N ALA A 50 -2.45 -5.10 -4.51
CA ALA A 50 -3.32 -5.81 -5.45
C ALA A 50 -4.40 -6.53 -4.67
N ASN A 51 -5.55 -6.73 -5.31
CA ASN A 51 -6.67 -7.42 -4.66
C ASN A 51 -6.35 -8.86 -4.30
N VAL A 52 -5.44 -9.50 -5.03
CA VAL A 52 -5.09 -10.91 -4.81
C VAL A 52 -4.00 -11.11 -3.74
N TYR A 53 -3.30 -10.07 -3.35
CA TYR A 53 -2.21 -10.20 -2.38
C TYR A 53 -2.72 -10.72 -1.04
N GLY A 54 -1.97 -11.61 -0.46
CA GLY A 54 -2.32 -12.28 0.79
C GLY A 54 -1.95 -13.76 0.79
N TRP A 55 -1.83 -14.33 -0.39
CA TRP A 55 -1.33 -15.70 -0.62
C TRP A 55 -1.83 -16.69 0.45
N LYS A 56 -0.89 -17.15 1.30
CA LYS A 56 -1.15 -18.19 2.30
C LYS A 56 -2.18 -17.79 3.35
N THR A 57 -2.27 -16.50 3.65
CA THR A 57 -3.22 -16.01 4.66
C THR A 57 -4.59 -15.73 4.08
N GLY A 58 -4.69 -15.66 2.76
CA GLY A 58 -5.96 -15.47 2.07
C GLY A 58 -5.89 -14.32 1.07
N GLU A 59 -6.56 -14.50 -0.05
CA GLU A 59 -6.64 -13.48 -1.08
C GLU A 59 -7.39 -12.25 -0.54
N GLY A 60 -6.89 -11.08 -0.83
CA GLY A 60 -7.46 -9.83 -0.33
C GLY A 60 -6.97 -9.46 1.06
N TRP A 61 -6.15 -10.29 1.71
CA TRP A 61 -5.69 -10.03 3.07
C TRP A 61 -4.83 -8.77 3.15
N THR A 62 -3.94 -8.58 2.17
CA THR A 62 -3.06 -7.41 2.14
C THR A 62 -3.86 -6.11 2.03
N GLU A 63 -4.87 -6.05 1.15
CA GLU A 63 -5.71 -4.86 1.05
C GLU A 63 -6.48 -4.58 2.34
N GLN A 64 -6.85 -5.62 3.08
CA GLN A 64 -7.51 -5.44 4.38
C GLN A 64 -6.56 -4.81 5.40
N ILE A 65 -5.30 -5.25 5.43
CA ILE A 65 -4.29 -4.66 6.31
C ILE A 65 -4.09 -3.19 5.96
N VAL A 66 -3.92 -2.89 4.68
CA VAL A 66 -3.75 -1.51 4.21
C VAL A 66 -4.98 -0.68 4.55
N GLY A 67 -6.18 -1.25 4.37
CA GLY A 67 -7.44 -0.58 4.70
C GLY A 67 -7.55 -0.24 6.18
N ARG A 68 -7.17 -1.17 7.06
CA ARG A 68 -7.19 -0.92 8.50
C ARG A 68 -6.17 0.15 8.90
N TRP A 69 -5.04 0.20 8.23
CA TRP A 69 -4.06 1.26 8.45
C TRP A 69 -4.65 2.64 8.09
N PHE A 70 -5.29 2.74 6.92
CA PHE A 70 -5.96 3.99 6.53
C PHE A 70 -7.06 4.36 7.52
N ALA A 71 -7.77 3.38 8.06
CA ALA A 71 -8.88 3.61 9.00
C ALA A 71 -8.44 4.23 10.32
N GLN A 72 -7.16 4.20 10.63
CA GLN A 72 -6.62 4.90 11.82
C GLN A 72 -6.76 6.43 11.70
N GLY A 73 -7.01 6.93 10.51
CA GLY A 73 -7.22 8.37 10.32
C GLY A 73 -5.93 9.17 10.28
N GLY A 74 -5.95 10.36 10.83
CA GLY A 74 -4.79 11.24 10.84
C GLY A 74 -4.38 11.76 9.47
N GLY A 75 -5.31 11.77 8.51
CA GLY A 75 -5.02 12.21 7.15
C GLY A 75 -4.24 11.22 6.31
N ARG A 76 -4.12 9.97 6.77
CA ARG A 76 -3.33 8.94 6.05
C ARG A 76 -3.77 8.76 4.61
N ARG A 77 -5.09 8.63 4.39
CA ARG A 77 -5.60 8.35 3.04
C ARG A 77 -5.29 9.48 2.06
N GLU A 78 -5.40 10.71 2.52
CA GLU A 78 -5.16 11.89 1.69
C GLU A 78 -3.68 12.06 1.35
N LYS A 79 -2.79 11.48 2.14
CA LYS A 79 -1.34 11.58 1.95
C LYS A 79 -0.76 10.51 1.03
N VAL A 80 -1.56 9.52 0.62
CA VAL A 80 -1.07 8.35 -0.12
C VAL A 80 -1.77 8.23 -1.45
N VAL A 81 -0.98 8.06 -2.51
CA VAL A 81 -1.45 7.64 -3.82
C VAL A 81 -1.34 6.12 -3.83
N LEU A 82 -2.48 5.45 -3.86
CA LEU A 82 -2.56 4.00 -3.76
C LEU A 82 -2.85 3.41 -5.13
N ALA A 83 -1.93 2.58 -5.62
CA ALA A 83 -2.15 1.79 -6.84
C ALA A 83 -2.56 0.38 -6.43
N THR A 84 -3.60 -0.14 -7.07
CA THR A 84 -4.00 -1.53 -6.88
C THR A 84 -4.26 -2.16 -8.24
N LYS A 85 -4.52 -3.47 -8.23
CA LYS A 85 -4.66 -4.25 -9.44
C LYS A 85 -5.85 -5.19 -9.30
N VAL A 86 -6.47 -5.51 -10.43
CA VAL A 86 -7.52 -6.51 -10.52
C VAL A 86 -7.14 -7.48 -11.65
N PHE A 87 -6.15 -8.34 -11.37
CA PHE A 87 -5.61 -9.24 -12.38
C PHE A 87 -5.71 -10.71 -11.98
N GLY A 88 -5.18 -11.07 -10.83
CA GLY A 88 -5.13 -12.46 -10.40
C GLY A 88 -6.53 -13.00 -10.07
N ARG A 89 -6.73 -14.29 -10.34
CA ARG A 89 -7.99 -14.96 -10.00
C ARG A 89 -8.17 -15.01 -8.49
N MET A 90 -9.34 -14.65 -8.01
CA MET A 90 -9.71 -14.74 -6.60
C MET A 90 -10.81 -15.78 -6.44
N GLY A 91 -10.66 -16.61 -5.42
CA GLY A 91 -11.58 -17.71 -5.18
C GLY A 91 -11.32 -18.89 -6.11
N LYS A 92 -12.34 -19.67 -6.31
CA LYS A 92 -12.24 -20.91 -7.11
C LYS A 92 -12.62 -20.72 -8.55
#